data_461f730393c0d354b9c0387bc9d5ee39
#
_entry.id   461f730393c0d354b9c0387bc9d5ee39
#
_cell.length_a   1.000
_cell.length_b   1.000
_cell.length_c   1.000
_cell.angle_alpha   90.00
_cell.angle_beta   90.00
_cell.angle_gamma   90.00
#
_symmetry.space_group_name_H-M   'P 1'
#
loop_
_entity.id
_entity.type
_entity.pdbx_description
1 polymer ?
#
loop_
_entity_poly.entity_id
_entity_poly.type
_entity_poly.pdbx_seq_one_letter_code
_entity_poly.pdbx_strand_id
1 'polypeptide(L)'
;MSKKKKKWIYPRHQVVRNLLYLVMYPYCRLKFGVKIERMKDQQNRPYLILLNHQMVFDQFFVGMAFKGPIYYVATEDIFSLGWVSTVIRYLIAPIPIKKQTTDVQAVRTCYKVAKEGGTIAIAPEGNRTYSGKTEYMNPAIAALAKTLNLPIAFFRIEGGYGVQPRWCDKARRGKMRAYFSRVVMPEEYKEWSNDELYQVIQKELYVNEAKVTTNYYHRKNAEYLERLFYVCPHCGLTIFESHGDKVQCMKCGKKVQYLPTKELKGVDHYFPFRFINDWYEYQKDFVNCMELEEYLESPMYEEFASLYEVIVYQRKNLIKKCADIKLYSDRMVMDGKEFPFAEITAASVLGRNKLNIYHDKKVYQLKGNKRFNAIKYVHMYYRYKNVSRGEEHEQFLGL
;
A
#
# COMPACT_ATOMS: atom_id res chain seq x y z
N MET A 1 11.22 -2.27 43.01
CA MET A 1 10.90 -3.43 42.16
C MET A 1 11.23 -3.07 40.73
N SER A 2 12.27 -3.66 40.14
CA SER A 2 12.64 -3.47 38.73
C SER A 2 11.50 -4.00 37.83
N LYS A 3 10.84 -3.14 37.04
CA LYS A 3 9.86 -3.57 36.03
C LYS A 3 10.56 -4.51 35.06
N LYS A 4 10.27 -5.83 35.12
CA LYS A 4 10.77 -6.81 34.15
C LYS A 4 10.57 -6.26 32.74
N LYS A 5 11.66 -6.01 32.00
CA LYS A 5 11.60 -5.53 30.61
C LYS A 5 10.73 -6.51 29.80
N LYS A 6 9.60 -6.04 29.29
CA LYS A 6 8.65 -6.87 28.54
C LYS A 6 9.34 -7.41 27.29
N LYS A 7 9.55 -8.73 27.25
CA LYS A 7 10.15 -9.44 26.12
C LYS A 7 9.25 -9.36 24.90
N TRP A 8 9.81 -9.30 23.69
CA TRP A 8 9.03 -9.28 22.45
C TRP A 8 8.95 -10.67 21.80
N ILE A 9 10.05 -11.42 21.80
CA ILE A 9 10.16 -12.74 21.17
C ILE A 9 9.77 -13.84 22.16
N TYR A 10 8.89 -14.75 21.70
CA TYR A 10 8.43 -15.90 22.46
C TYR A 10 8.47 -17.18 21.63
N PRO A 11 8.72 -18.37 22.22
CA PRO A 11 8.74 -19.66 21.50
C PRO A 11 7.44 -19.96 20.75
N ARG A 12 6.28 -19.51 21.26
CA ARG A 12 4.98 -19.67 20.59
C ARG A 12 4.95 -19.10 19.16
N HIS A 13 5.72 -18.02 18.87
CA HIS A 13 5.75 -17.44 17.54
C HIS A 13 6.30 -18.40 16.49
N GLN A 14 7.26 -19.26 16.88
CA GLN A 14 7.77 -20.34 16.01
C GLN A 14 6.69 -21.39 15.74
N VAL A 15 5.93 -21.78 16.77
CA VAL A 15 4.84 -22.75 16.63
C VAL A 15 3.76 -22.18 15.70
N VAL A 16 3.32 -20.95 15.96
CA VAL A 16 2.32 -20.26 15.13
C VAL A 16 2.79 -20.12 13.68
N ARG A 17 4.04 -19.75 13.44
CA ARG A 17 4.63 -19.69 12.10
C ARG A 17 4.55 -21.06 11.39
N ASN A 18 4.87 -22.13 12.07
CA ASN A 18 4.85 -23.47 11.49
C ASN A 18 3.41 -23.92 11.14
N LEU A 19 2.44 -23.65 12.02
CA LEU A 19 1.02 -23.91 11.75
C LEU A 19 0.50 -23.08 10.57
N LEU A 20 0.82 -21.79 10.54
CA LEU A 20 0.46 -20.92 9.42
C LEU A 20 1.09 -21.41 8.10
N TYR A 21 2.32 -21.90 8.11
CA TYR A 21 2.95 -22.47 6.93
C TYR A 21 2.16 -23.66 6.37
N LEU A 22 1.76 -24.59 7.23
CA LEU A 22 1.02 -25.78 6.81
C LEU A 22 -0.31 -25.44 6.12
N VAL A 23 -0.99 -24.40 6.58
CA VAL A 23 -2.29 -23.98 6.02
C VAL A 23 -2.11 -23.04 4.83
N MET A 24 -1.25 -22.03 4.97
CA MET A 24 -1.13 -20.96 3.99
C MET A 24 -0.35 -21.36 2.73
N TYR A 25 0.59 -22.30 2.84
CA TYR A 25 1.37 -22.74 1.69
C TYR A 25 0.50 -23.40 0.61
N PRO A 26 -0.29 -24.45 0.89
CA PRO A 26 -1.19 -25.03 -0.09
C PRO A 26 -2.27 -24.03 -0.55
N TYR A 27 -2.84 -23.25 0.36
CA TYR A 27 -3.82 -22.22 0.00
C TYR A 27 -3.28 -21.20 -1.01
N CYS A 28 -2.10 -20.63 -0.77
CA CYS A 28 -1.51 -19.64 -1.66
C CYS A 28 -1.12 -20.24 -3.01
N ARG A 29 -0.58 -21.45 -3.03
CA ARG A 29 -0.28 -22.16 -4.28
C ARG A 29 -1.51 -22.41 -5.13
N LEU A 30 -2.59 -22.90 -4.52
CA LEU A 30 -3.83 -23.22 -5.24
C LEU A 30 -4.56 -21.96 -5.72
N LYS A 31 -4.61 -20.93 -4.85
CA LYS A 31 -5.39 -19.72 -5.14
C LYS A 31 -4.67 -18.75 -6.09
N PHE A 32 -3.38 -18.56 -5.93
CA PHE A 32 -2.60 -17.54 -6.65
C PHE A 32 -1.62 -18.13 -7.66
N GLY A 33 -1.39 -19.45 -7.65
CA GLY A 33 -0.41 -20.06 -8.54
C GLY A 33 1.04 -19.64 -8.24
N VAL A 34 1.31 -19.15 -7.03
CA VAL A 34 2.63 -18.59 -6.67
C VAL A 34 3.67 -19.70 -6.53
N LYS A 35 4.82 -19.52 -7.21
CA LYS A 35 6.04 -20.30 -6.97
C LYS A 35 6.87 -19.58 -5.91
N ILE A 36 6.98 -20.20 -4.71
CA ILE A 36 7.75 -19.66 -3.60
C ILE A 36 9.07 -20.39 -3.51
N GLU A 37 10.17 -19.64 -3.54
CA GLU A 37 11.52 -20.18 -3.41
C GLU A 37 12.06 -19.87 -2.01
N ARG A 38 12.53 -20.91 -1.32
CA ARG A 38 13.10 -20.75 0.01
C ARG A 38 14.45 -20.03 -0.06
N MET A 39 14.75 -19.28 0.99
CA MET A 39 16.05 -18.63 1.14
C MET A 39 17.16 -19.69 1.16
N LYS A 40 18.11 -19.57 0.23
CA LYS A 40 19.32 -20.39 0.21
C LYS A 40 20.28 -19.88 1.29
N ASP A 41 21.06 -20.78 1.86
CA ASP A 41 22.15 -20.44 2.82
C ASP A 41 21.68 -19.56 4.00
N GLN A 42 20.43 -19.72 4.42
CA GLN A 42 19.92 -19.01 5.59
C GLN A 42 20.66 -19.47 6.84
N GLN A 43 21.36 -18.52 7.46
CA GLN A 43 22.05 -18.76 8.73
C GLN A 43 21.10 -18.60 9.92
N ASN A 44 21.48 -19.13 11.07
CA ASN A 44 20.70 -19.00 12.31
C ASN A 44 20.99 -17.66 13.01
N ARG A 45 20.58 -16.55 12.36
CA ARG A 45 20.70 -15.18 12.87
C ARG A 45 19.52 -14.32 12.40
N PRO A 46 19.26 -13.16 13.05
CA PRO A 46 18.22 -12.23 12.60
C PRO A 46 18.61 -11.55 11.28
N TYR A 47 17.58 -11.17 10.51
CA TYR A 47 17.68 -10.44 9.26
C TYR A 47 16.74 -9.23 9.27
N LEU A 48 17.09 -8.21 8.52
CA LEU A 48 16.17 -7.20 8.03
C LEU A 48 15.71 -7.62 6.62
N ILE A 49 14.48 -8.07 6.50
CA ILE A 49 13.89 -8.43 5.21
C ILE A 49 13.19 -7.20 4.63
N LEU A 50 13.66 -6.75 3.47
CA LEU A 50 13.01 -5.69 2.69
C LEU A 50 12.30 -6.31 1.50
N LEU A 51 11.04 -5.93 1.27
CA LEU A 51 10.22 -6.50 0.20
C LEU A 51 9.47 -5.43 -0.58
N ASN A 52 9.26 -5.67 -1.88
CA ASN A 52 8.31 -4.91 -2.67
C ASN A 52 6.87 -5.33 -2.33
N HIS A 53 5.90 -4.40 -2.43
CA HIS A 53 4.57 -4.63 -1.91
C HIS A 53 3.50 -4.62 -3.01
N GLN A 54 3.04 -5.81 -3.41
CA GLN A 54 2.06 -5.96 -4.50
C GLN A 54 0.70 -6.48 -4.04
N MET A 55 0.67 -7.41 -3.07
CA MET A 55 -0.54 -8.11 -2.65
C MET A 55 -0.78 -8.07 -1.15
N VAL A 56 -2.01 -8.35 -0.74
CA VAL A 56 -2.37 -8.51 0.69
C VAL A 56 -1.66 -9.70 1.34
N PHE A 57 -1.19 -10.66 0.54
CA PHE A 57 -0.59 -11.90 1.02
C PHE A 57 0.94 -11.91 1.04
N ASP A 58 1.58 -10.79 0.72
CA ASP A 58 3.04 -10.69 0.61
C ASP A 58 3.77 -11.16 1.87
N GLN A 59 3.26 -10.81 3.06
CA GLN A 59 3.81 -11.27 4.34
C GLN A 59 3.78 -12.79 4.50
N PHE A 60 2.78 -13.46 3.94
CA PHE A 60 2.73 -14.92 3.98
C PHE A 60 3.75 -15.53 3.02
N PHE A 61 3.98 -14.94 1.86
CA PHE A 61 5.00 -15.41 0.91
C PHE A 61 6.40 -15.34 1.52
N VAL A 62 6.73 -14.22 2.18
CA VAL A 62 7.98 -14.07 2.95
C VAL A 62 8.07 -15.14 4.04
N GLY A 63 7.01 -15.30 4.85
CA GLY A 63 6.97 -16.28 5.94
C GLY A 63 7.07 -17.75 5.47
N MET A 64 6.69 -18.03 4.20
CA MET A 64 6.86 -19.35 3.59
C MET A 64 8.25 -19.56 2.99
N ALA A 65 8.90 -18.49 2.51
CA ALA A 65 10.24 -18.53 1.95
C ALA A 65 11.35 -18.50 3.02
N PHE A 66 11.08 -17.96 4.20
CA PHE A 66 12.01 -17.82 5.32
C PHE A 66 11.75 -18.85 6.42
N LYS A 67 12.83 -19.38 6.99
CA LYS A 67 12.74 -20.34 8.10
C LYS A 67 12.86 -19.59 9.43
N GLY A 68 11.78 -19.57 10.19
CA GLY A 68 11.71 -18.89 11.50
C GLY A 68 10.60 -17.83 11.57
N PRO A 69 10.30 -17.32 12.77
CA PRO A 69 9.32 -16.26 12.96
C PRO A 69 9.83 -14.93 12.41
N ILE A 70 8.93 -14.15 11.83
CA ILE A 70 9.20 -12.83 11.28
C ILE A 70 8.27 -11.82 11.95
N TYR A 71 8.81 -10.66 12.34
CA TYR A 71 8.10 -9.55 12.96
C TYR A 71 7.84 -8.48 11.93
N TYR A 72 6.62 -8.42 11.42
CA TYR A 72 6.22 -7.51 10.34
C TYR A 72 5.93 -6.13 10.88
N VAL A 73 6.44 -5.09 10.23
CA VAL A 73 6.00 -3.71 10.47
C VAL A 73 4.62 -3.55 9.83
N ALA A 74 3.64 -3.16 10.62
CA ALA A 74 2.24 -3.10 10.22
C ALA A 74 1.56 -1.81 10.69
N THR A 75 0.65 -1.28 9.87
CA THR A 75 -0.08 -0.06 10.19
C THR A 75 -1.11 -0.26 11.30
N GLU A 76 -1.48 0.83 11.95
CA GLU A 76 -2.39 0.90 13.09
C GLU A 76 -3.77 0.26 12.86
N ASP A 77 -4.20 0.06 11.63
CA ASP A 77 -5.47 -0.60 11.33
C ASP A 77 -5.57 -2.04 11.81
N ILE A 78 -4.47 -2.81 11.76
CA ILE A 78 -4.43 -4.18 12.31
C ILE A 78 -4.64 -4.15 13.84
N PHE A 79 -4.27 -3.04 14.47
CA PHE A 79 -4.41 -2.86 15.92
C PHE A 79 -5.75 -2.25 16.32
N SER A 80 -6.65 -1.97 15.38
CA SER A 80 -7.98 -1.36 15.62
C SER A 80 -9.14 -2.32 15.32
N LEU A 81 -8.91 -3.63 15.40
CA LEU A 81 -9.89 -4.69 15.14
C LEU A 81 -10.52 -5.27 16.43
N GLY A 82 -10.41 -4.56 17.55
CA GLY A 82 -10.90 -5.02 18.85
C GLY A 82 -10.15 -6.27 19.36
N TRP A 83 -10.87 -7.29 19.82
CA TRP A 83 -10.27 -8.53 20.34
C TRP A 83 -9.37 -9.27 19.33
N VAL A 84 -9.67 -9.16 18.03
CA VAL A 84 -8.84 -9.75 16.97
C VAL A 84 -7.44 -9.17 16.99
N SER A 85 -7.28 -7.86 17.22
CA SER A 85 -5.97 -7.21 17.38
C SER A 85 -5.16 -7.80 18.54
N THR A 86 -5.84 -8.14 19.66
CA THR A 86 -5.19 -8.78 20.82
C THR A 86 -4.67 -10.17 20.46
N VAL A 87 -5.46 -10.96 19.74
CA VAL A 87 -5.06 -12.30 19.26
C VAL A 87 -3.87 -12.19 18.29
N ILE A 88 -3.94 -11.29 17.30
CA ILE A 88 -2.84 -11.07 16.35
C ILE A 88 -1.55 -10.67 17.09
N ARG A 89 -1.64 -9.73 18.03
CA ARG A 89 -0.48 -9.32 18.83
C ARG A 89 0.11 -10.46 19.67
N TYR A 90 -0.72 -11.32 20.21
CA TYR A 90 -0.27 -12.48 20.98
C TYR A 90 0.40 -13.54 20.12
N LEU A 91 -0.15 -13.82 18.91
CA LEU A 91 0.30 -14.90 18.05
C LEU A 91 1.51 -14.56 17.18
N ILE A 92 1.57 -13.33 16.63
CA ILE A 92 2.60 -12.94 15.64
C ILE A 92 3.32 -11.63 15.99
N ALA A 93 2.90 -10.93 17.03
CA ALA A 93 3.53 -9.72 17.57
C ALA A 93 4.01 -8.72 16.48
N PRO A 94 3.13 -8.23 15.58
CA PRO A 94 3.52 -7.25 14.58
C PRO A 94 3.98 -5.96 15.24
N ILE A 95 4.90 -5.25 14.58
CA ILE A 95 5.45 -3.98 15.05
C ILE A 95 4.54 -2.85 14.53
N PRO A 96 3.87 -2.07 15.40
CA PRO A 96 3.00 -0.99 14.96
C PRO A 96 3.80 0.18 14.38
N ILE A 97 3.31 0.76 13.28
CA ILE A 97 3.82 2.01 12.69
C ILE A 97 2.66 2.94 12.34
N LYS A 98 2.83 4.22 12.61
CA LYS A 98 1.93 5.27 12.10
C LYS A 98 2.35 5.66 10.69
N LYS A 99 1.38 5.67 9.77
CA LYS A 99 1.66 6.06 8.38
C LYS A 99 2.02 7.54 8.29
N GLN A 100 2.94 7.85 7.36
CA GLN A 100 3.33 9.21 6.95
C GLN A 100 3.76 10.14 8.09
N THR A 101 4.26 9.56 9.18
CA THR A 101 4.85 10.30 10.29
C THR A 101 6.19 9.68 10.67
N THR A 102 7.10 10.48 11.22
CA THR A 102 8.33 9.95 11.84
C THR A 102 7.95 9.22 13.12
N ASP A 103 7.84 7.90 13.07
CA ASP A 103 7.45 7.09 14.22
C ASP A 103 8.67 6.55 14.97
N VAL A 104 9.21 7.38 15.86
CA VAL A 104 10.35 7.03 16.74
C VAL A 104 10.07 5.78 17.56
N GLN A 105 8.80 5.54 17.95
CA GLN A 105 8.42 4.36 18.73
C GLN A 105 8.52 3.08 17.90
N ALA A 106 8.17 3.13 16.60
CA ALA A 106 8.35 2.02 15.68
C ALA A 106 9.84 1.67 15.54
N VAL A 107 10.71 2.67 15.35
CA VAL A 107 12.19 2.49 15.27
C VAL A 107 12.73 1.83 16.55
N ARG A 108 12.35 2.35 17.72
CA ARG A 108 12.74 1.76 19.03
C ARG A 108 12.28 0.32 19.18
N THR A 109 11.09 0.00 18.67
CA THR A 109 10.56 -1.37 18.73
C THR A 109 11.31 -2.30 17.78
N CYS A 110 11.60 -1.86 16.55
CA CYS A 110 12.47 -2.61 15.63
C CYS A 110 13.84 -2.92 16.25
N TYR A 111 14.48 -1.91 16.83
CA TYR A 111 15.77 -2.09 17.52
C TYR A 111 15.69 -3.09 18.69
N LYS A 112 14.64 -3.04 19.48
CA LYS A 112 14.41 -4.01 20.57
C LYS A 112 14.25 -5.43 20.04
N VAL A 113 13.42 -5.62 18.98
CA VAL A 113 13.21 -6.92 18.35
C VAL A 113 14.51 -7.47 17.77
N ALA A 114 15.29 -6.63 17.07
CA ALA A 114 16.60 -7.00 16.55
C ALA A 114 17.57 -7.44 17.65
N LYS A 115 17.66 -6.69 18.76
CA LYS A 115 18.48 -7.05 19.95
C LYS A 115 18.05 -8.34 20.63
N GLU A 116 16.78 -8.71 20.58
CA GLU A 116 16.29 -9.98 21.09
C GLU A 116 16.52 -11.15 20.08
N GLY A 117 17.15 -10.90 18.92
CA GLY A 117 17.42 -11.90 17.88
C GLY A 117 16.27 -12.13 16.90
N GLY A 118 15.34 -11.19 16.76
CA GLY A 118 14.18 -11.30 15.87
C GLY A 118 14.45 -10.79 14.45
N THR A 119 14.00 -11.53 13.46
CA THR A 119 13.97 -11.10 12.07
C THR A 119 12.81 -10.16 11.83
N ILE A 120 13.07 -9.02 11.19
CA ILE A 120 12.09 -7.97 10.92
C ILE A 120 11.81 -7.91 9.42
N ALA A 121 10.54 -7.75 9.02
CA ALA A 121 10.19 -7.54 7.63
C ALA A 121 9.46 -6.21 7.43
N ILE A 122 9.89 -5.46 6.42
CA ILE A 122 9.37 -4.14 6.07
C ILE A 122 9.16 -4.06 4.56
N ALA A 123 8.02 -3.55 4.13
CA ALA A 123 7.81 -3.05 2.78
C ALA A 123 8.03 -1.53 2.78
N PRO A 124 9.17 -1.01 2.27
CA PRO A 124 9.52 0.41 2.40
C PRO A 124 8.55 1.36 1.67
N GLU A 125 7.82 0.85 0.67
CA GLU A 125 6.75 1.57 -0.04
C GLU A 125 5.59 1.96 0.90
N GLY A 126 5.44 1.28 2.05
CA GLY A 126 4.36 1.53 3.02
C GLY A 126 2.95 1.20 2.50
N ASN A 127 2.79 1.08 1.18
CA ASN A 127 1.55 0.73 0.51
C ASN A 127 1.80 -0.28 -0.62
N ARG A 128 0.75 -1.02 -0.98
CA ARG A 128 0.76 -1.83 -2.21
C ARG A 128 0.62 -0.90 -3.40
N THR A 129 1.39 -1.18 -4.46
CA THR A 129 1.29 -0.40 -5.69
C THR A 129 -0.12 -0.41 -6.28
N TYR A 130 -0.55 0.73 -6.81
CA TYR A 130 -1.76 0.85 -7.61
C TYR A 130 -1.49 0.77 -9.11
N SER A 131 -0.37 1.34 -9.54
CA SER A 131 0.04 1.41 -10.94
C SER A 131 0.68 0.11 -11.46
N GLY A 132 1.19 -0.74 -10.54
CA GLY A 132 2.01 -1.92 -10.86
C GLY A 132 3.50 -1.62 -10.93
N LYS A 133 3.90 -0.36 -10.77
CA LYS A 133 5.28 0.10 -10.63
C LYS A 133 5.58 0.31 -9.14
N THR A 134 6.81 0.05 -8.72
CA THR A 134 7.28 0.44 -7.38
C THR A 134 7.14 1.95 -7.23
N GLU A 135 6.45 2.37 -6.20
CA GLU A 135 6.20 3.77 -5.88
C GLU A 135 7.28 4.32 -4.93
N TYR A 136 7.05 5.51 -4.38
CA TYR A 136 7.97 6.15 -3.46
C TYR A 136 8.29 5.28 -2.23
N MET A 137 9.56 5.22 -1.87
CA MET A 137 10.06 4.64 -0.63
C MET A 137 10.69 5.73 0.24
N ASN A 138 10.36 5.75 1.53
CA ASN A 138 10.94 6.74 2.44
C ASN A 138 12.45 6.49 2.62
N PRO A 139 13.33 7.47 2.35
CA PRO A 139 14.80 7.35 2.51
C PRO A 139 15.24 6.96 3.92
N ALA A 140 14.42 7.23 4.94
CA ALA A 140 14.69 6.84 6.33
C ALA A 140 14.88 5.31 6.51
N ILE A 141 14.49 4.48 5.53
CA ILE A 141 14.74 3.03 5.56
C ILE A 141 16.24 2.70 5.60
N ALA A 142 17.09 3.49 4.93
CA ALA A 142 18.53 3.31 4.94
C ALA A 142 19.11 3.58 6.33
N ALA A 143 18.72 4.68 6.98
CA ALA A 143 19.13 4.99 8.35
C ALA A 143 18.64 3.93 9.36
N LEU A 144 17.41 3.42 9.19
CA LEU A 144 16.90 2.32 10.01
C LEU A 144 17.73 1.05 9.81
N ALA A 145 18.03 0.67 8.57
CA ALA A 145 18.84 -0.52 8.27
C ALA A 145 20.23 -0.44 8.94
N LYS A 146 20.93 0.70 8.83
CA LYS A 146 22.19 0.94 9.52
C LYS A 146 22.07 0.86 11.05
N THR A 147 21.00 1.45 11.62
CA THR A 147 20.74 1.41 13.07
C THR A 147 20.53 -0.01 13.58
N LEU A 148 19.85 -0.86 12.79
CA LEU A 148 19.60 -2.25 13.17
C LEU A 148 20.85 -3.11 13.04
N ASN A 149 21.76 -2.78 12.13
CA ASN A 149 23.02 -3.49 11.85
C ASN A 149 22.80 -5.00 11.62
N LEU A 150 21.79 -5.35 10.80
CA LEU A 150 21.42 -6.72 10.45
C LEU A 150 21.72 -6.99 8.97
N PRO A 151 21.99 -8.24 8.57
CA PRO A 151 21.98 -8.60 7.16
C PRO A 151 20.67 -8.19 6.51
N ILE A 152 20.72 -7.46 5.40
CA ILE A 152 19.56 -7.03 4.62
C ILE A 152 19.27 -8.11 3.59
N ALA A 153 18.09 -8.75 3.70
CA ALA A 153 17.65 -9.76 2.75
C ALA A 153 16.53 -9.16 1.86
N PHE A 154 16.80 -9.03 0.57
CA PHE A 154 15.84 -8.51 -0.39
C PHE A 154 14.91 -9.61 -0.88
N PHE A 155 13.62 -9.42 -0.66
CA PHE A 155 12.59 -10.35 -1.08
C PHE A 155 11.75 -9.74 -2.22
N ARG A 156 11.73 -10.43 -3.35
CA ARG A 156 11.03 -9.98 -4.55
C ARG A 156 9.77 -10.79 -4.79
N ILE A 157 8.71 -10.08 -5.16
CA ILE A 157 7.43 -10.65 -5.59
C ILE A 157 7.19 -10.15 -7.01
N GLU A 158 7.09 -11.09 -7.95
CA GLU A 158 6.87 -10.82 -9.37
C GLU A 158 5.58 -11.49 -9.82
N GLY A 159 4.79 -10.83 -10.67
CA GLY A 159 3.48 -11.28 -11.11
C GLY A 159 2.34 -11.05 -10.11
N GLY A 160 2.62 -10.57 -8.90
CA GLY A 160 1.62 -10.32 -7.87
C GLY A 160 0.59 -9.28 -8.29
N TYR A 161 1.03 -8.18 -8.91
CA TYR A 161 0.15 -7.18 -9.49
C TYR A 161 -0.75 -7.76 -10.60
N GLY A 162 -0.22 -8.61 -11.46
CA GLY A 162 -1.01 -9.28 -12.50
C GLY A 162 -2.07 -10.21 -11.90
N VAL A 163 -1.72 -10.98 -10.86
CA VAL A 163 -2.62 -11.92 -10.20
C VAL A 163 -3.70 -11.21 -9.39
N GLN A 164 -3.36 -10.21 -8.59
CA GLN A 164 -4.35 -9.47 -7.81
C GLN A 164 -3.90 -8.01 -7.59
N PRO A 165 -4.14 -7.12 -8.57
CA PRO A 165 -3.90 -5.69 -8.39
C PRO A 165 -4.63 -5.15 -7.17
N ARG A 166 -4.13 -4.07 -6.58
CA ARG A 166 -4.69 -3.49 -5.37
C ARG A 166 -6.16 -3.08 -5.53
N TRP A 167 -6.56 -2.61 -6.69
CA TRP A 167 -7.92 -2.18 -7.00
C TRP A 167 -8.90 -3.34 -7.23
N CYS A 168 -8.41 -4.57 -7.53
CA CYS A 168 -9.26 -5.72 -7.86
C CYS A 168 -9.56 -6.60 -6.64
N ASP A 169 -10.79 -7.10 -6.54
CA ASP A 169 -11.19 -8.03 -5.46
C ASP A 169 -10.88 -9.49 -5.79
N LYS A 170 -10.80 -9.84 -7.06
CA LYS A 170 -10.64 -11.23 -7.51
C LYS A 170 -9.20 -11.52 -7.91
N ALA A 171 -8.74 -12.72 -7.56
CA ALA A 171 -7.47 -13.23 -8.08
C ALA A 171 -7.67 -13.72 -9.51
N ARG A 172 -6.69 -13.44 -10.36
CA ARG A 172 -6.59 -13.88 -11.75
C ARG A 172 -5.68 -15.08 -11.85
N ARG A 173 -5.90 -15.90 -12.86
CA ARG A 173 -4.96 -16.99 -13.19
C ARG A 173 -3.78 -16.39 -13.94
N GLY A 174 -2.56 -16.67 -13.51
CA GLY A 174 -1.32 -16.18 -14.12
C GLY A 174 -0.09 -16.67 -13.37
N LYS A 175 1.09 -16.38 -13.91
CA LYS A 175 2.37 -16.76 -13.29
C LYS A 175 2.75 -15.77 -12.21
N MET A 176 3.19 -16.29 -11.06
CA MET A 176 3.68 -15.50 -9.94
C MET A 176 4.86 -16.20 -9.27
N ARG A 177 5.88 -15.44 -8.89
CA ARG A 177 7.08 -15.92 -8.20
C ARG A 177 7.40 -15.03 -6.99
N ALA A 178 7.89 -15.65 -5.93
CA ALA A 178 8.31 -14.96 -4.71
C ALA A 178 9.61 -15.60 -4.19
N TYR A 179 10.68 -14.81 -4.05
CA TYR A 179 12.02 -15.32 -3.77
C TYR A 179 12.92 -14.26 -3.14
N PHE A 180 14.00 -14.71 -2.49
CA PHE A 180 15.09 -13.83 -2.07
C PHE A 180 16.06 -13.59 -3.24
N SER A 181 16.26 -12.32 -3.64
CA SER A 181 17.13 -11.94 -4.76
C SER A 181 18.59 -11.76 -4.31
N ARG A 182 18.81 -11.15 -3.15
CA ARG A 182 20.13 -10.82 -2.63
C ARG A 182 20.11 -10.72 -1.11
N VAL A 183 21.27 -10.98 -0.50
CA VAL A 183 21.57 -10.64 0.89
C VAL A 183 22.80 -9.72 0.89
N VAL A 184 22.70 -8.60 1.60
CA VAL A 184 23.81 -7.66 1.81
C VAL A 184 24.17 -7.66 3.28
N MET A 185 25.44 -7.90 3.57
CA MET A 185 25.95 -8.06 4.92
C MET A 185 26.25 -6.71 5.58
N PRO A 186 26.19 -6.57 6.92
CA PRO A 186 26.53 -5.33 7.61
C PRO A 186 27.95 -4.82 7.23
N GLU A 187 28.91 -5.72 7.04
CA GLU A 187 30.27 -5.40 6.66
C GLU A 187 30.37 -4.73 5.28
N GLU A 188 29.43 -5.05 4.36
CA GLU A 188 29.38 -4.45 3.02
C GLU A 188 28.85 -3.02 3.07
N TYR A 189 27.73 -2.75 3.82
CA TYR A 189 27.05 -1.47 3.76
C TYR A 189 27.41 -0.49 4.89
N LYS A 190 28.23 -0.90 5.82
CA LYS A 190 28.59 -0.07 6.97
C LYS A 190 29.32 1.23 6.54
N GLU A 191 30.17 1.16 5.52
CA GLU A 191 30.92 2.30 4.99
C GLU A 191 30.13 3.13 3.95
N TRP A 192 29.00 2.62 3.44
CA TRP A 192 28.17 3.36 2.51
C TRP A 192 27.48 4.55 3.21
N SER A 193 27.23 5.63 2.49
CA SER A 193 26.33 6.69 2.95
C SER A 193 24.89 6.18 3.04
N ASN A 194 23.99 6.95 3.66
CA ASN A 194 22.55 6.60 3.65
C ASN A 194 21.99 6.63 2.23
N ASP A 195 22.47 7.54 1.38
CA ASP A 195 21.99 7.69 0.01
C ASP A 195 22.45 6.51 -0.86
N GLU A 196 23.70 6.06 -0.74
CA GLU A 196 24.19 4.88 -1.45
C GLU A 196 23.41 3.63 -1.06
N LEU A 197 23.20 3.41 0.25
CA LEU A 197 22.36 2.28 0.71
C LEU A 197 20.93 2.40 0.22
N TYR A 198 20.36 3.61 0.23
CA TYR A 198 19.01 3.84 -0.28
C TYR A 198 18.88 3.54 -1.78
N GLN A 199 19.86 3.93 -2.59
CA GLN A 199 19.89 3.59 -4.02
C GLN A 199 19.94 2.07 -4.25
N VAL A 200 20.72 1.35 -3.46
CA VAL A 200 20.76 -0.13 -3.51
C VAL A 200 19.39 -0.70 -3.15
N ILE A 201 18.75 -0.21 -2.09
CA ILE A 201 17.41 -0.66 -1.68
C ILE A 201 16.39 -0.41 -2.80
N GLN A 202 16.39 0.78 -3.39
CA GLN A 202 15.50 1.11 -4.51
C GLN A 202 15.72 0.17 -5.70
N LYS A 203 16.98 -0.04 -6.11
CA LYS A 203 17.33 -0.92 -7.23
C LYS A 203 16.89 -2.37 -7.01
N GLU A 204 17.14 -2.92 -5.82
CA GLU A 204 16.83 -4.32 -5.50
C GLU A 204 15.32 -4.57 -5.40
N LEU A 205 14.54 -3.57 -4.97
CA LEU A 205 13.08 -3.70 -4.82
C LEU A 205 12.28 -3.18 -6.02
N TYR A 206 12.94 -2.50 -6.97
CA TYR A 206 12.24 -1.94 -8.13
C TYR A 206 11.62 -3.03 -9.01
N VAL A 207 10.33 -2.88 -9.28
CA VAL A 207 9.58 -3.69 -10.25
C VAL A 207 8.63 -2.79 -11.05
N ASN A 208 8.40 -3.13 -12.31
CA ASN A 208 7.34 -2.52 -13.13
C ASN A 208 6.50 -3.63 -13.76
N GLU A 209 5.57 -4.13 -12.99
CA GLU A 209 4.68 -5.22 -13.36
C GLU A 209 3.58 -4.78 -14.35
N ALA A 210 3.28 -3.47 -14.45
CA ALA A 210 2.28 -2.98 -15.38
C ALA A 210 2.67 -3.22 -16.84
N LYS A 211 3.96 -3.12 -17.16
CA LYS A 211 4.49 -3.22 -18.55
C LYS A 211 4.88 -4.64 -18.95
N VAL A 212 4.85 -5.60 -18.05
CA VAL A 212 5.16 -7.01 -18.37
C VAL A 212 3.93 -7.67 -18.98
N THR A 213 4.00 -8.03 -20.26
CA THR A 213 2.90 -8.59 -21.06
C THR A 213 2.74 -10.10 -20.89
N THR A 214 2.58 -10.57 -19.68
CA THR A 214 2.18 -11.97 -19.38
C THR A 214 0.68 -12.06 -19.16
N ASN A 215 0.09 -13.19 -19.50
CA ASN A 215 -1.36 -13.38 -19.42
C ASN A 215 -1.83 -13.60 -17.98
N TYR A 216 -2.79 -12.75 -17.57
CA TYR A 216 -3.51 -12.86 -16.31
C TYR A 216 -5.01 -12.80 -16.60
N TYR A 217 -5.68 -13.93 -16.47
CA TYR A 217 -7.06 -14.06 -16.90
C TYR A 217 -8.05 -14.19 -15.76
N HIS A 218 -9.09 -13.39 -15.84
CA HIS A 218 -10.34 -13.53 -15.12
C HIS A 218 -11.46 -12.88 -15.95
N ARG A 219 -12.68 -13.46 -15.96
CA ARG A 219 -13.84 -12.89 -16.68
C ARG A 219 -14.21 -11.47 -16.25
N LYS A 220 -13.69 -11.01 -15.12
CA LYS A 220 -13.89 -9.67 -14.54
C LYS A 220 -12.54 -8.96 -14.40
N ASN A 221 -11.78 -8.89 -15.47
CA ASN A 221 -10.43 -8.32 -15.44
C ASN A 221 -10.41 -6.82 -15.09
N ALA A 222 -11.38 -6.03 -15.56
CA ALA A 222 -11.46 -4.60 -15.29
C ALA A 222 -12.31 -4.26 -14.04
N GLU A 223 -12.97 -5.23 -13.43
CA GLU A 223 -13.90 -4.97 -12.31
C GLU A 223 -13.22 -4.23 -11.15
N TYR A 224 -13.79 -3.07 -10.79
CA TYR A 224 -13.29 -2.10 -9.82
C TYR A 224 -12.09 -1.25 -10.26
N LEU A 225 -11.84 -1.11 -11.57
CA LEU A 225 -10.79 -0.23 -12.09
C LEU A 225 -11.09 1.26 -11.78
N GLU A 226 -12.35 1.61 -11.56
CA GLU A 226 -12.80 2.92 -11.07
C GLU A 226 -12.27 3.28 -9.68
N ARG A 227 -11.74 2.34 -8.91
CA ARG A 227 -11.03 2.65 -7.64
C ARG A 227 -9.68 3.32 -7.88
N LEU A 228 -9.17 3.25 -9.12
CA LEU A 228 -7.89 3.81 -9.53
C LEU A 228 -8.07 5.09 -10.35
N PHE A 229 -8.99 5.07 -11.33
CA PHE A 229 -9.14 6.15 -12.28
C PHE A 229 -10.31 7.06 -11.96
N TYR A 230 -10.10 8.37 -12.14
CA TYR A 230 -11.09 9.44 -12.01
C TYR A 230 -10.81 10.61 -12.98
N VAL A 231 -9.78 10.47 -13.85
CA VAL A 231 -9.45 11.41 -14.94
C VAL A 231 -9.57 10.70 -16.27
N CYS A 232 -10.46 11.19 -17.13
CA CYS A 232 -10.63 10.73 -18.49
C CYS A 232 -9.75 11.55 -19.44
N PRO A 233 -8.98 10.94 -20.38
CA PRO A 233 -8.16 11.69 -21.30
C PRO A 233 -8.95 12.56 -22.31
N HIS A 234 -10.27 12.37 -22.39
CA HIS A 234 -11.15 13.12 -23.30
C HIS A 234 -11.95 14.24 -22.62
N CYS A 235 -12.28 14.11 -21.34
CA CYS A 235 -13.19 15.03 -20.68
C CYS A 235 -12.79 15.44 -19.25
N GLY A 236 -11.56 15.15 -18.83
CA GLY A 236 -11.02 15.57 -17.54
C GLY A 236 -11.64 14.80 -16.36
N LEU A 237 -11.90 15.49 -15.25
CA LEU A 237 -12.49 14.92 -14.05
C LEU A 237 -13.84 14.24 -14.33
N THR A 238 -14.00 13.01 -13.86
CA THR A 238 -15.18 12.19 -14.10
C THR A 238 -15.33 11.07 -13.09
N ILE A 239 -16.42 10.32 -13.23
CA ILE A 239 -16.65 9.04 -12.56
C ILE A 239 -16.53 7.94 -13.61
N PHE A 240 -15.94 6.83 -13.23
CA PHE A 240 -15.88 5.62 -14.05
C PHE A 240 -16.73 4.51 -13.43
N GLU A 241 -17.25 3.63 -14.29
CA GLU A 241 -17.84 2.36 -13.90
C GLU A 241 -17.23 1.21 -14.68
N SER A 242 -16.89 0.12 -13.99
CA SER A 242 -16.32 -1.06 -14.60
C SER A 242 -17.26 -2.26 -14.50
N HIS A 243 -17.34 -3.02 -15.60
CA HIS A 243 -18.09 -4.27 -15.67
C HIS A 243 -17.33 -5.29 -16.52
N GLY A 244 -17.07 -6.47 -15.92
CA GLY A 244 -16.34 -7.52 -16.61
C GLY A 244 -14.89 -7.13 -16.92
N ASP A 245 -14.58 -7.01 -18.20
CA ASP A 245 -13.25 -6.63 -18.71
C ASP A 245 -13.17 -5.18 -19.24
N LYS A 246 -14.23 -4.37 -19.00
CA LYS A 246 -14.32 -2.99 -19.51
C LYS A 246 -14.56 -1.99 -18.39
N VAL A 247 -14.04 -0.79 -18.57
CA VAL A 247 -14.33 0.40 -17.78
C VAL A 247 -14.88 1.49 -18.67
N GLN A 248 -15.91 2.22 -18.22
CA GLN A 248 -16.60 3.25 -18.97
C GLN A 248 -16.50 4.59 -18.23
N CYS A 249 -16.19 5.66 -18.97
CA CYS A 249 -16.34 7.04 -18.49
C CYS A 249 -17.83 7.41 -18.47
N MET A 250 -18.34 7.84 -17.33
CA MET A 250 -19.75 8.19 -17.18
C MET A 250 -20.12 9.55 -17.80
N LYS A 251 -19.12 10.41 -18.10
CA LYS A 251 -19.33 11.73 -18.71
C LYS A 251 -19.39 11.65 -20.25
N CYS A 252 -18.43 10.98 -20.89
CA CYS A 252 -18.36 10.91 -22.37
C CYS A 252 -18.75 9.55 -22.95
N GLY A 253 -19.10 8.56 -22.13
CA GLY A 253 -19.54 7.22 -22.55
C GLY A 253 -18.44 6.31 -23.12
N LYS A 254 -17.23 6.80 -23.34
CA LYS A 254 -16.13 6.01 -23.93
C LYS A 254 -15.74 4.84 -23.03
N LYS A 255 -15.50 3.68 -23.66
CA LYS A 255 -15.17 2.42 -22.98
C LYS A 255 -13.75 2.00 -23.29
N VAL A 256 -13.06 1.49 -22.27
CA VAL A 256 -11.71 0.92 -22.37
C VAL A 256 -11.74 -0.52 -21.89
N GLN A 257 -11.23 -1.43 -22.67
CA GLN A 257 -11.07 -2.84 -22.32
C GLN A 257 -9.71 -3.07 -21.68
N TYR A 258 -9.68 -3.84 -20.59
CA TYR A 258 -8.45 -4.30 -19.94
C TYR A 258 -8.19 -5.78 -20.27
N LEU A 259 -7.19 -5.99 -21.09
CA LEU A 259 -6.86 -7.31 -21.65
C LEU A 259 -6.16 -8.23 -20.64
N PRO A 260 -6.17 -9.56 -20.85
CA PRO A 260 -5.37 -10.48 -20.04
C PRO A 260 -3.86 -10.18 -20.05
N THR A 261 -3.33 -9.57 -21.10
CA THR A 261 -1.95 -9.09 -21.23
C THR A 261 -1.66 -7.84 -20.39
N LYS A 262 -2.64 -7.33 -19.65
CA LYS A 262 -2.63 -6.06 -18.90
C LYS A 262 -2.63 -4.80 -19.78
N GLU A 263 -2.77 -4.95 -21.08
CA GLU A 263 -2.92 -3.84 -22.01
C GLU A 263 -4.32 -3.24 -21.95
N LEU A 264 -4.40 -1.93 -22.17
CA LEU A 264 -5.64 -1.17 -22.35
C LEU A 264 -5.94 -0.98 -23.82
N LYS A 265 -7.20 -1.15 -24.23
CA LYS A 265 -7.65 -0.94 -25.59
C LYS A 265 -8.97 -0.19 -25.60
N GLY A 266 -9.07 0.90 -26.35
CA GLY A 266 -10.35 1.59 -26.57
C GLY A 266 -11.34 0.67 -27.31
N VAL A 267 -12.61 0.75 -26.92
CA VAL A 267 -13.70 0.05 -27.61
C VAL A 267 -14.31 1.05 -28.60
N ASP A 268 -14.19 0.76 -29.89
CA ASP A 268 -14.68 1.60 -30.97
C ASP A 268 -14.11 3.03 -31.04
N HIS A 269 -12.95 3.26 -30.39
CA HIS A 269 -12.20 4.50 -30.45
C HIS A 269 -10.71 4.29 -30.14
N TYR A 270 -9.89 5.27 -30.49
CA TYR A 270 -8.48 5.31 -30.08
C TYR A 270 -8.39 5.63 -28.60
N PHE A 271 -7.54 4.89 -27.85
CA PHE A 271 -7.18 5.16 -26.47
C PHE A 271 -5.66 5.38 -26.37
N PRO A 272 -5.18 6.51 -25.79
CA PRO A 272 -3.77 6.91 -25.90
C PRO A 272 -2.81 6.09 -25.03
N PHE A 273 -3.31 5.34 -24.04
CA PHE A 273 -2.47 4.62 -23.09
C PHE A 273 -2.51 3.12 -23.33
N ARG A 274 -1.33 2.51 -23.39
CA ARG A 274 -1.21 1.05 -23.55
C ARG A 274 -1.34 0.31 -22.22
N PHE A 275 -0.83 0.88 -21.11
CA PHE A 275 -0.82 0.24 -19.81
C PHE A 275 -1.45 1.13 -18.73
N ILE A 276 -1.88 0.50 -17.64
CA ILE A 276 -2.46 1.21 -16.48
C ILE A 276 -1.48 2.25 -15.92
N ASN A 277 -0.18 1.93 -15.86
CA ASN A 277 0.82 2.87 -15.38
C ASN A 277 0.87 4.17 -16.21
N ASP A 278 0.75 4.06 -17.53
CA ASP A 278 0.80 5.24 -18.40
C ASP A 278 -0.42 6.16 -18.18
N TRP A 279 -1.62 5.57 -18.04
CA TRP A 279 -2.83 6.32 -17.69
C TRP A 279 -2.77 6.90 -16.27
N TYR A 280 -2.19 6.17 -15.34
CA TYR A 280 -2.03 6.62 -13.96
C TYR A 280 -1.06 7.80 -13.84
N GLU A 281 0.06 7.79 -14.58
CA GLU A 281 0.98 8.94 -14.63
C GLU A 281 0.27 10.16 -15.27
N TYR A 282 -0.42 9.99 -16.41
CA TYR A 282 -1.23 11.05 -16.99
C TYR A 282 -2.24 11.65 -15.99
N GLN A 283 -2.91 10.81 -15.20
CA GLN A 283 -3.84 11.28 -14.18
C GLN A 283 -3.14 12.12 -13.10
N LYS A 284 -1.94 11.75 -12.68
CA LYS A 284 -1.14 12.54 -11.74
C LYS A 284 -0.72 13.88 -12.34
N ASP A 285 -0.24 13.86 -13.57
CA ASP A 285 0.15 15.08 -14.30
C ASP A 285 -1.05 16.01 -14.48
N PHE A 286 -2.22 15.46 -14.85
CA PHE A 286 -3.45 16.23 -14.96
C PHE A 286 -3.77 16.97 -13.65
N VAL A 287 -3.70 16.27 -12.52
CA VAL A 287 -3.98 16.89 -11.20
C VAL A 287 -2.89 17.89 -10.80
N ASN A 288 -1.63 17.64 -11.14
CA ASN A 288 -0.55 18.57 -10.88
C ASN A 288 -0.66 19.89 -11.69
N CYS A 289 -1.35 19.87 -12.85
CA CYS A 289 -1.60 21.03 -13.68
C CYS A 289 -2.97 21.69 -13.43
N MET A 290 -3.77 21.18 -12.47
CA MET A 290 -5.09 21.78 -12.19
C MET A 290 -4.95 23.13 -11.47
N GLU A 291 -5.78 24.09 -11.89
CA GLU A 291 -6.01 25.33 -11.16
C GLU A 291 -6.91 25.03 -9.95
N LEU A 292 -6.42 25.34 -8.74
CA LEU A 292 -7.14 25.01 -7.50
C LEU A 292 -8.34 25.94 -7.28
N GLU A 293 -8.28 27.16 -7.80
CA GLU A 293 -9.28 28.22 -7.65
C GLU A 293 -10.64 27.82 -8.20
N GLU A 294 -10.67 27.03 -9.28
CA GLU A 294 -11.91 26.56 -9.92
C GLU A 294 -12.82 25.75 -8.98
N TYR A 295 -12.25 25.14 -7.94
CA TYR A 295 -12.93 24.20 -7.05
C TYR A 295 -12.93 24.63 -5.59
N LEU A 296 -12.77 25.92 -5.30
CA LEU A 296 -12.90 26.47 -3.95
C LEU A 296 -14.36 26.59 -3.51
N GLU A 297 -15.25 27.02 -4.41
CA GLU A 297 -16.66 27.25 -4.11
C GLU A 297 -17.57 26.07 -4.48
N SER A 298 -17.18 25.31 -5.51
CA SER A 298 -17.95 24.16 -5.99
C SER A 298 -17.16 22.86 -5.81
N PRO A 299 -17.77 21.80 -5.23
CA PRO A 299 -17.06 20.56 -5.00
C PRO A 299 -16.77 19.82 -6.32
N MET A 300 -15.57 19.24 -6.46
CA MET A 300 -15.21 18.37 -7.56
C MET A 300 -15.99 17.06 -7.55
N TYR A 301 -16.30 16.56 -6.36
CA TYR A 301 -17.01 15.29 -6.15
C TYR A 301 -17.91 15.38 -4.92
N GLU A 302 -19.10 14.80 -5.06
CA GLU A 302 -20.05 14.57 -3.96
C GLU A 302 -20.40 13.09 -3.91
N GLU A 303 -20.30 12.48 -2.76
CA GLU A 303 -20.61 11.05 -2.59
C GLU A 303 -20.90 10.69 -1.12
N PHE A 304 -21.40 9.49 -0.88
CA PHE A 304 -21.73 9.02 0.46
C PHE A 304 -20.73 7.96 0.94
N ALA A 305 -20.31 8.07 2.20
CA ALA A 305 -19.45 7.08 2.85
C ALA A 305 -19.79 6.94 4.33
N SER A 306 -19.44 5.79 4.91
CA SER A 306 -19.46 5.64 6.37
C SER A 306 -18.24 6.31 6.97
N LEU A 307 -18.45 7.16 7.96
CA LEU A 307 -17.41 7.89 8.68
C LEU A 307 -17.15 7.21 10.04
N TYR A 308 -15.90 6.89 10.30
CA TYR A 308 -15.42 6.29 11.56
C TYR A 308 -14.30 7.12 12.18
N GLU A 309 -14.19 7.07 13.51
CA GLU A 309 -12.98 7.42 14.24
C GLU A 309 -12.19 6.12 14.53
N VAL A 310 -10.91 6.11 14.17
CA VAL A 310 -10.00 4.97 14.39
C VAL A 310 -9.26 5.18 15.70
N ILE A 311 -9.52 4.32 16.69
CA ILE A 311 -8.86 4.35 17.99
C ILE A 311 -7.94 3.14 18.09
N VAL A 312 -6.64 3.37 18.19
CA VAL A 312 -5.63 2.30 18.27
C VAL A 312 -5.87 1.44 19.52
N TYR A 313 -5.84 0.13 19.34
CA TYR A 313 -6.13 -0.91 20.35
C TYR A 313 -7.59 -1.01 20.79
N GLN A 314 -8.50 -0.32 20.14
CA GLN A 314 -9.94 -0.40 20.40
C GLN A 314 -10.69 -0.76 19.11
N ARG A 315 -12.00 -0.95 19.23
CA ARG A 315 -12.87 -1.06 18.07
C ARG A 315 -13.11 0.34 17.49
N LYS A 316 -13.10 0.46 16.15
CA LYS A 316 -13.42 1.71 15.46
C LYS A 316 -14.80 2.21 15.90
N ASN A 317 -14.88 3.49 16.20
CA ASN A 317 -16.14 4.16 16.56
C ASN A 317 -16.84 4.62 15.27
N LEU A 318 -18.07 4.19 15.03
CA LEU A 318 -18.90 4.67 13.93
C LEU A 318 -19.48 6.03 14.29
N ILE A 319 -19.09 7.09 13.57
CA ILE A 319 -19.63 8.45 13.73
C ILE A 319 -20.93 8.57 12.95
N LYS A 320 -20.91 8.21 11.65
CA LYS A 320 -22.06 8.29 10.75
C LYS A 320 -22.02 7.16 9.73
N LYS A 321 -23.14 6.47 9.54
CA LYS A 321 -23.25 5.34 8.59
C LYS A 321 -23.31 5.80 7.13
N CYS A 322 -23.93 6.92 6.86
CA CYS A 322 -24.08 7.52 5.52
C CYS A 322 -23.83 9.02 5.65
N ALA A 323 -22.56 9.40 5.71
CA ALA A 323 -22.13 10.79 5.74
C ALA A 323 -22.07 11.33 4.31
N ASP A 324 -22.54 12.56 4.11
CA ASP A 324 -22.32 13.33 2.89
C ASP A 324 -20.85 13.76 2.84
N ILE A 325 -20.16 13.46 1.75
CA ILE A 325 -18.74 13.73 1.57
C ILE A 325 -18.57 14.59 0.32
N LYS A 326 -18.00 15.80 0.50
CA LYS A 326 -17.69 16.71 -0.58
C LYS A 326 -16.17 16.93 -0.63
N LEU A 327 -15.61 16.86 -1.83
CA LEU A 327 -14.19 17.11 -2.08
C LEU A 327 -14.04 18.45 -2.84
N TYR A 328 -13.35 19.40 -2.22
CA TYR A 328 -12.93 20.67 -2.79
C TYR A 328 -11.42 20.64 -3.06
N SER A 329 -10.90 21.68 -3.66
CA SER A 329 -9.47 21.79 -3.96
C SER A 329 -8.61 22.08 -2.72
N ASP A 330 -9.18 22.64 -1.65
CA ASP A 330 -8.50 23.07 -0.41
C ASP A 330 -8.98 22.33 0.85
N ARG A 331 -10.09 21.59 0.77
CA ARG A 331 -10.71 20.93 1.92
C ARG A 331 -11.57 19.74 1.55
N MET A 332 -11.92 18.96 2.55
CA MET A 332 -13.04 18.01 2.50
C MET A 332 -14.13 18.47 3.46
N VAL A 333 -15.39 18.28 3.07
CA VAL A 333 -16.53 18.44 3.97
C VAL A 333 -17.14 17.08 4.22
N MET A 334 -17.27 16.68 5.49
CA MET A 334 -17.80 15.39 5.88
C MET A 334 -18.97 15.58 6.85
N ASP A 335 -20.19 15.31 6.39
CA ASP A 335 -21.44 15.49 7.14
C ASP A 335 -21.58 16.92 7.71
N GLY A 336 -21.28 17.92 6.87
CA GLY A 336 -21.31 19.33 7.21
C GLY A 336 -20.11 19.88 7.98
N LYS A 337 -19.19 19.02 8.45
CA LYS A 337 -17.96 19.46 9.10
C LYS A 337 -16.83 19.61 8.09
N GLU A 338 -16.15 20.74 8.11
CA GLU A 338 -14.99 21.02 7.27
C GLU A 338 -13.71 20.42 7.81
N PHE A 339 -12.86 19.96 6.90
CA PHE A 339 -11.51 19.44 7.16
C PHE A 339 -10.55 20.11 6.16
N PRO A 340 -10.05 21.32 6.48
CA PRO A 340 -9.12 22.05 5.63
C PRO A 340 -7.83 21.23 5.41
N PHE A 341 -7.32 21.20 4.19
CA PHE A 341 -6.08 20.48 3.88
C PHE A 341 -4.86 21.06 4.60
N ALA A 342 -4.90 22.34 4.92
CA ALA A 342 -3.87 22.99 5.75
C ALA A 342 -3.72 22.31 7.12
N GLU A 343 -4.83 21.89 7.73
CA GLU A 343 -4.89 21.29 9.07
C GLU A 343 -4.71 19.77 9.06
N ILE A 344 -4.86 19.12 7.90
CA ILE A 344 -4.63 17.68 7.76
C ILE A 344 -3.14 17.41 7.76
N THR A 345 -2.68 16.55 8.69
CA THR A 345 -1.27 16.16 8.77
C THR A 345 -0.90 15.07 7.77
N ALA A 346 -1.85 14.18 7.43
CA ALA A 346 -1.66 13.13 6.44
C ALA A 346 -3.00 12.62 5.90
N ALA A 347 -3.00 12.18 4.65
CA ALA A 347 -4.08 11.42 4.02
C ALA A 347 -3.53 10.15 3.37
N SER A 348 -4.18 9.02 3.53
CA SER A 348 -3.70 7.76 2.95
C SER A 348 -4.82 6.80 2.59
N VAL A 349 -4.63 6.07 1.48
CA VAL A 349 -5.54 4.99 1.12
C VAL A 349 -5.23 3.74 1.92
N LEU A 350 -6.24 3.19 2.57
CA LEU A 350 -6.16 1.94 3.28
C LEU A 350 -6.87 0.81 2.54
N GLY A 351 -6.16 -0.30 2.37
CA GLY A 351 -6.72 -1.44 1.65
C GLY A 351 -6.96 -1.09 0.18
N ARG A 352 -8.21 -1.17 -0.27
CA ARG A 352 -8.62 -0.94 -1.66
C ARG A 352 -9.44 0.35 -1.86
N ASN A 353 -10.29 0.66 -0.89
CA ASN A 353 -11.35 1.66 -1.02
C ASN A 353 -11.70 2.33 0.31
N LYS A 354 -10.73 2.56 1.17
CA LYS A 354 -10.89 3.34 2.40
C LYS A 354 -9.90 4.47 2.41
N LEU A 355 -10.30 5.61 2.95
CA LEU A 355 -9.45 6.77 3.14
C LEU A 355 -9.25 7.01 4.64
N ASN A 356 -7.99 7.10 5.07
CA ASN A 356 -7.63 7.57 6.41
C ASN A 356 -7.17 9.03 6.33
N ILE A 357 -7.67 9.84 7.22
CA ILE A 357 -7.36 11.27 7.34
C ILE A 357 -6.87 11.51 8.76
N TYR A 358 -5.70 12.10 8.88
CA TYR A 358 -5.06 12.44 10.16
C TYR A 358 -5.27 13.94 10.43
N HIS A 359 -6.14 14.25 11.35
CA HIS A 359 -6.51 15.62 11.71
C HIS A 359 -6.67 15.72 13.22
N ASP A 360 -6.12 16.77 13.83
CA ASP A 360 -6.19 17.05 15.26
C ASP A 360 -5.90 15.84 16.16
N LYS A 361 -4.75 15.18 15.92
CA LYS A 361 -4.29 13.96 16.63
C LYS A 361 -5.25 12.76 16.55
N LYS A 362 -6.34 12.87 15.78
CA LYS A 362 -7.30 11.81 15.52
C LYS A 362 -7.12 11.23 14.11
N VAL A 363 -7.60 10.01 13.94
CA VAL A 363 -7.65 9.35 12.63
C VAL A 363 -9.11 9.13 12.27
N TYR A 364 -9.56 9.82 11.24
CA TYR A 364 -10.87 9.62 10.63
C TYR A 364 -10.74 8.65 9.46
N GLN A 365 -11.68 7.72 9.34
CA GLN A 365 -11.70 6.78 8.23
C GLN A 365 -13.02 6.87 7.46
N LEU A 366 -12.93 7.14 6.16
CA LEU A 366 -14.02 6.98 5.24
C LEU A 366 -14.02 5.57 4.65
N LYS A 367 -15.19 4.93 4.69
CA LYS A 367 -15.43 3.64 4.04
C LYS A 367 -16.63 3.81 3.11
N GLY A 368 -16.36 4.04 1.84
CA GLY A 368 -17.39 4.09 0.81
C GLY A 368 -17.92 2.71 0.41
N ASN A 369 -18.74 2.68 -0.63
CA ASN A 369 -19.20 1.45 -1.27
C ASN A 369 -18.02 0.67 -1.90
N LYS A 370 -18.31 -0.46 -2.54
CA LYS A 370 -17.25 -1.27 -3.18
C LYS A 370 -16.52 -0.55 -4.30
N ARG A 371 -17.12 0.47 -4.93
CA ARG A 371 -16.57 1.23 -6.06
C ARG A 371 -15.88 2.52 -5.65
N PHE A 372 -15.94 2.89 -4.36
CA PHE A 372 -15.38 4.13 -3.83
C PHE A 372 -13.91 4.32 -4.21
N ASN A 373 -13.60 5.46 -4.84
CA ASN A 373 -12.25 5.86 -5.19
C ASN A 373 -11.67 6.76 -4.10
N ALA A 374 -10.77 6.22 -3.29
CA ALA A 374 -10.09 6.98 -2.23
C ALA A 374 -8.84 7.73 -2.74
N ILE A 375 -8.36 7.40 -3.96
CA ILE A 375 -7.12 7.97 -4.51
C ILE A 375 -7.31 9.45 -4.84
N LYS A 376 -8.46 9.84 -5.41
CA LYS A 376 -8.75 11.23 -5.78
C LYS A 376 -8.61 12.19 -4.59
N TYR A 377 -9.01 11.77 -3.39
CA TYR A 377 -8.85 12.57 -2.16
C TYR A 377 -7.39 12.74 -1.76
N VAL A 378 -6.59 11.69 -1.91
CA VAL A 378 -5.17 11.72 -1.58
C VAL A 378 -4.40 12.55 -2.60
N HIS A 379 -4.69 12.40 -3.90
CA HIS A 379 -4.07 13.21 -4.95
C HIS A 379 -4.37 14.70 -4.75
N MET A 380 -5.63 15.07 -4.46
CA MET A 380 -5.99 16.46 -4.24
C MET A 380 -5.33 17.04 -2.99
N TYR A 381 -5.29 16.27 -1.89
CA TYR A 381 -4.57 16.66 -0.68
C TYR A 381 -3.10 16.96 -0.96
N TYR A 382 -2.40 16.09 -1.72
CA TYR A 382 -0.99 16.31 -2.05
C TYR A 382 -0.80 17.46 -3.05
N ARG A 383 -1.69 17.59 -4.04
CA ARG A 383 -1.66 18.77 -4.94
C ARG A 383 -1.72 20.06 -4.15
N TYR A 384 -2.68 20.18 -3.22
CA TYR A 384 -2.78 21.33 -2.33
C TYR A 384 -1.48 21.56 -1.52
N LYS A 385 -0.93 20.49 -0.93
CA LYS A 385 0.31 20.58 -0.15
C LYS A 385 1.51 21.00 -1.00
N ASN A 386 1.63 20.51 -2.22
CA ASN A 386 2.70 20.86 -3.14
C ASN A 386 2.61 22.34 -3.51
N VAL A 387 1.44 22.82 -3.94
CA VAL A 387 1.22 24.23 -4.25
C VAL A 387 1.53 25.14 -3.04
N SER A 388 1.04 24.77 -1.86
CA SER A 388 1.29 25.55 -0.63
C SER A 388 2.78 25.64 -0.22
N ARG A 389 3.64 24.77 -0.78
CA ARG A 389 5.09 24.76 -0.58
C ARG A 389 5.88 25.35 -1.75
N GLY A 390 5.19 25.73 -2.84
CA GLY A 390 5.83 26.17 -4.09
C GLY A 390 6.44 25.03 -4.91
N GLU A 391 6.02 23.78 -4.66
CA GLU A 391 6.52 22.57 -5.31
C GLU A 391 5.47 22.07 -6.33
N GLU A 392 5.49 22.60 -7.55
CA GLU A 392 4.39 22.40 -8.52
C GLU A 392 4.30 20.96 -9.08
N HIS A 393 5.39 20.20 -9.11
CA HIS A 393 5.46 18.88 -9.78
C HIS A 393 6.01 17.74 -8.90
N GLU A 394 5.89 17.85 -7.59
CA GLU A 394 6.33 16.78 -6.70
C GLU A 394 5.49 15.50 -6.80
N GLN A 395 6.12 14.37 -6.44
CA GLN A 395 5.44 13.08 -6.40
C GLN A 395 4.39 13.04 -5.29
N PHE A 396 3.25 12.38 -5.56
CA PHE A 396 2.25 12.07 -4.54
C PHE A 396 2.79 11.01 -3.58
N LEU A 397 3.30 11.43 -2.43
CA LEU A 397 3.88 10.56 -1.42
C LEU A 397 2.82 9.72 -0.71
N GLY A 398 3.17 8.47 -0.39
CA GLY A 398 2.39 7.64 0.52
C GLY A 398 1.11 7.01 -0.05
N LEU A 399 0.98 6.88 -1.35
CA LEU A 399 -0.14 6.16 -2.00
C LEU A 399 -0.06 4.65 -1.86
#